data_84b33ca6a33bd35bf40930f868fd3ad7
#
_entry.id   84b33ca6a33bd35bf40930f868fd3ad7
#
_cell.length_a   1.000
_cell.length_b   1.000
_cell.length_c   1.000
_cell.angle_alpha   90.00
_cell.angle_beta   90.00
_cell.angle_gamma   90.00
#
_symmetry.space_group_name_H-M   'P 1'
#
loop_
_entity.id
_entity.type
_entity.pdbx_description
1 polymer ?
#
loop_
_entity_poly.entity_id
_entity_poly.type
_entity_poly.pdbx_seq_one_letter_code
_entity_poly.pdbx_strand_id
1 'polypeptide(L)'
;ELPMEVQRLNFLENENARLRQSLGSDVRQASRRMAAEIVAVATDPFSHQVVINKGSANGVYKGQPVLDNRGILGQVMSVGHTTARVLLISDQSHSLSLRAERNDIRVLARGTGDLQRLELMFIPHSTELEVGDKLMSSGLGGVYPEGYPVAEIIEVNRDERYQYARVTARPYAQLDRIRTVLLLWPPSAVEQPVYDDVEVDENVD
;
A
#
# COMPACT_ATOMS: atom_id res chain seq x y z
N GLU A 1 30.59 -14.15 3.25
CA GLU A 1 29.70 -13.41 4.17
C GLU A 1 28.22 -13.58 3.83
N LEU A 2 27.80 -13.62 2.53
CA LEU A 2 26.41 -13.84 2.12
C LEU A 2 25.75 -15.15 2.64
N PRO A 3 26.42 -16.30 2.71
CA PRO A 3 25.75 -17.53 3.16
C PRO A 3 25.32 -17.50 4.64
N MET A 4 26.05 -16.82 5.51
CA MET A 4 25.70 -16.73 6.93
C MET A 4 24.51 -15.78 7.18
N GLU A 5 24.39 -14.69 6.44
CA GLU A 5 23.24 -13.77 6.53
C GLU A 5 21.97 -14.43 6.03
N VAL A 6 22.01 -15.17 4.92
CA VAL A 6 20.89 -15.93 4.40
C VAL A 6 20.43 -17.01 5.38
N GLN A 7 21.36 -17.73 6.02
CA GLN A 7 21.03 -18.72 7.05
C GLN A 7 20.40 -18.05 8.28
N ARG A 8 20.88 -16.88 8.68
CA ARG A 8 20.32 -16.11 9.80
C ARG A 8 18.91 -15.60 9.49
N LEU A 9 18.67 -15.10 8.27
CA LEU A 9 17.34 -14.68 7.85
C LEU A 9 16.37 -15.85 7.84
N ASN A 10 16.74 -16.99 7.27
CA ASN A 10 15.94 -18.21 7.27
C ASN A 10 15.62 -18.71 8.69
N PHE A 11 16.60 -18.62 9.61
CA PHE A 11 16.40 -18.97 11.02
C PHE A 11 15.39 -18.03 11.68
N LEU A 12 15.52 -16.70 11.49
CA LEU A 12 14.61 -15.70 12.05
C LEU A 12 13.19 -15.81 11.46
N GLU A 13 13.06 -16.12 10.19
CA GLU A 13 11.76 -16.37 9.55
C GLU A 13 11.08 -17.62 10.13
N ASN A 14 11.83 -18.71 10.31
CA ASN A 14 11.33 -19.94 10.92
C ASN A 14 10.94 -19.74 12.39
N GLU A 15 11.74 -18.99 13.16
CA GLU A 15 11.44 -18.69 14.56
C GLU A 15 10.20 -17.77 14.68
N ASN A 16 10.06 -16.78 13.80
CA ASN A 16 8.89 -15.92 13.73
C ASN A 16 7.62 -16.72 13.36
N ALA A 17 7.71 -17.63 12.40
CA ALA A 17 6.61 -18.53 12.05
C ALA A 17 6.21 -19.43 13.22
N ARG A 18 7.18 -19.99 13.95
CA ARG A 18 6.96 -20.82 15.15
C ARG A 18 6.29 -20.05 16.29
N LEU A 19 6.77 -18.82 16.55
CA LEU A 19 6.19 -17.96 17.59
C LEU A 19 4.73 -17.60 17.25
N ARG A 20 4.41 -17.33 16.00
CA ARG A 20 3.05 -17.05 15.54
C ARG A 20 2.14 -18.28 15.66
N GLN A 21 2.63 -19.47 15.36
CA GLN A 21 1.90 -20.73 15.57
C GLN A 21 1.58 -20.93 17.06
N SER A 22 2.55 -20.66 17.94
CA SER A 22 2.37 -20.78 19.39
C SER A 22 1.36 -19.78 19.96
N LEU A 23 1.16 -18.64 19.30
CA LEU A 23 0.19 -17.61 19.67
C LEU A 23 -1.21 -17.84 19.06
N GLY A 24 -1.42 -18.95 18.33
CA GLY A 24 -2.71 -19.24 17.68
C GLY A 24 -3.04 -18.31 16.53
N SER A 25 -2.06 -17.55 16.04
CA SER A 25 -2.20 -16.72 14.83
C SER A 25 -2.04 -17.63 13.62
N ASP A 26 -3.06 -17.73 12.79
CA ASP A 26 -2.99 -18.49 11.54
C ASP A 26 -1.73 -18.10 10.77
N VAL A 27 -0.97 -19.12 10.39
CA VAL A 27 0.17 -18.97 9.48
C VAL A 27 -0.35 -18.21 8.27
N ARG A 28 0.17 -17.00 8.03
CA ARG A 28 -0.18 -16.23 6.83
C ARG A 28 0.05 -17.12 5.63
N GLN A 29 -1.02 -17.61 5.04
CA GLN A 29 -0.97 -18.28 3.75
C GLN A 29 -0.18 -17.38 2.82
N ALA A 30 0.81 -17.96 2.13
CA ALA A 30 1.63 -17.22 1.19
C ALA A 30 0.70 -16.43 0.25
N SER A 31 0.77 -15.11 0.28
CA SER A 31 -0.05 -14.24 -0.55
C SER A 31 0.15 -14.61 -2.02
N ARG A 32 -0.92 -14.95 -2.72
CA ARG A 32 -0.86 -15.20 -4.16
C ARG A 32 -0.39 -13.93 -4.86
N ARG A 33 0.53 -14.05 -5.80
CA ARG A 33 1.06 -12.93 -6.59
C ARG A 33 0.95 -13.24 -8.07
N MET A 34 0.68 -12.22 -8.87
CA MET A 34 0.64 -12.32 -10.33
C MET A 34 1.33 -11.10 -10.94
N ALA A 35 2.23 -11.34 -11.88
CA ALA A 35 2.84 -10.26 -12.65
C ALA A 35 1.86 -9.72 -13.70
N ALA A 36 1.87 -8.41 -13.87
CA ALA A 36 1.17 -7.72 -14.93
C ALA A 36 2.06 -6.66 -15.57
N GLU A 37 1.78 -6.32 -16.82
CA GLU A 37 2.51 -5.27 -17.55
C GLU A 37 1.65 -4.02 -17.66
N ILE A 38 2.28 -2.86 -17.59
CA ILE A 38 1.64 -1.58 -17.86
C ILE A 38 1.53 -1.40 -19.37
N VAL A 39 0.30 -1.23 -19.85
CA VAL A 39 -0.01 -1.03 -21.28
C VAL A 39 -0.35 0.41 -21.61
N ALA A 40 -0.70 1.22 -20.64
CA ALA A 40 -0.96 2.65 -20.81
C ALA A 40 -0.73 3.42 -19.51
N VAL A 41 -0.37 4.70 -19.64
CA VAL A 41 -0.26 5.67 -18.55
C VAL A 41 -1.26 6.78 -18.83
N ALA A 42 -1.97 7.27 -17.81
CA ALA A 42 -2.88 8.39 -17.97
C ALA A 42 -2.11 9.63 -18.47
N THR A 43 -2.65 10.29 -19.48
CA THR A 43 -2.05 11.51 -20.05
C THR A 43 -2.40 12.77 -19.26
N ASP A 44 -3.35 12.69 -18.34
CA ASP A 44 -3.74 13.79 -17.47
C ASP A 44 -2.65 14.01 -16.40
N PRO A 45 -1.99 15.18 -16.35
CA PRO A 45 -0.95 15.46 -15.36
C PRO A 45 -1.48 15.52 -13.92
N PHE A 46 -2.78 15.65 -13.73
CA PHE A 46 -3.43 15.68 -12.41
C PHE A 46 -3.92 14.30 -11.94
N SER A 47 -3.86 13.28 -12.81
CA SER A 47 -4.33 11.93 -12.51
C SER A 47 -3.19 10.93 -12.67
N HIS A 48 -2.72 10.40 -11.56
CA HIS A 48 -1.66 9.40 -11.55
C HIS A 48 -2.25 7.99 -11.61
N GLN A 49 -2.59 7.57 -12.83
CA GLN A 49 -3.19 6.28 -13.10
C GLN A 49 -2.43 5.55 -14.20
N VAL A 50 -2.40 4.24 -14.10
CA VAL A 50 -1.85 3.35 -15.13
C VAL A 50 -2.86 2.24 -15.46
N VAL A 51 -2.77 1.71 -16.68
CA VAL A 51 -3.57 0.56 -17.12
C VAL A 51 -2.67 -0.65 -17.23
N ILE A 52 -3.11 -1.77 -16.68
CA ILE A 52 -2.41 -3.06 -16.72
C ILE A 52 -3.13 -4.06 -17.62
N ASN A 53 -2.39 -5.04 -18.14
CA ASN A 53 -2.89 -6.09 -19.05
C ASN A 53 -3.52 -7.29 -18.33
N LYS A 54 -4.08 -7.07 -17.14
CA LYS A 54 -4.83 -8.08 -16.37
C LYS A 54 -6.14 -7.48 -15.92
N GLY A 55 -7.18 -8.30 -15.92
CA GLY A 55 -8.54 -7.89 -15.56
C GLY A 55 -9.30 -8.98 -14.81
N SER A 56 -10.63 -8.91 -14.83
CA SER A 56 -11.51 -9.87 -14.15
C SER A 56 -11.29 -11.31 -14.62
N ALA A 57 -10.94 -11.52 -15.88
CA ALA A 57 -10.58 -12.84 -16.41
C ALA A 57 -9.37 -13.48 -15.69
N ASN A 58 -8.53 -12.67 -15.04
CA ASN A 58 -7.37 -13.10 -14.27
C ASN A 58 -7.63 -13.11 -12.75
N GLY A 59 -8.85 -12.81 -12.31
CA GLY A 59 -9.23 -12.68 -10.90
C GLY A 59 -8.82 -11.35 -10.27
N VAL A 60 -8.56 -10.31 -11.07
CA VAL A 60 -8.30 -8.96 -10.57
C VAL A 60 -9.59 -8.38 -10.01
N TYR A 61 -9.51 -7.68 -8.88
CA TYR A 61 -10.65 -7.07 -8.20
C TYR A 61 -10.36 -5.63 -7.80
N LYS A 62 -11.42 -4.84 -7.59
CA LYS A 62 -11.32 -3.44 -7.15
C LYS A 62 -10.75 -3.36 -5.73
N GLY A 63 -9.81 -2.46 -5.50
CA GLY A 63 -9.10 -2.31 -4.23
C GLY A 63 -7.88 -3.22 -4.08
N GLN A 64 -7.58 -4.06 -5.07
CA GLN A 64 -6.44 -4.97 -5.01
C GLN A 64 -5.11 -4.22 -4.92
N PRO A 65 -4.21 -4.59 -3.98
CA PRO A 65 -2.89 -3.98 -3.87
C PRO A 65 -2.02 -4.29 -5.07
N VAL A 66 -1.29 -3.27 -5.52
CA VAL A 66 -0.32 -3.36 -6.61
C VAL A 66 1.04 -2.91 -6.10
N LEU A 67 2.07 -3.70 -6.37
CA LEU A 67 3.44 -3.48 -5.92
C LEU A 67 4.39 -3.45 -7.12
N ASP A 68 5.55 -2.86 -6.92
CA ASP A 68 6.74 -3.11 -7.73
C ASP A 68 7.77 -3.94 -6.91
N ASN A 69 9.01 -4.04 -7.39
CA ASN A 69 10.08 -4.76 -6.70
C ASN A 69 10.61 -4.05 -5.43
N ARG A 70 10.17 -2.83 -5.14
CA ARG A 70 10.65 -2.01 -4.03
C ARG A 70 9.57 -1.73 -2.98
N GLY A 71 8.30 -1.73 -3.37
CA GLY A 71 7.22 -1.45 -2.43
C GLY A 71 5.84 -1.30 -3.06
N ILE A 72 4.93 -0.73 -2.28
CA ILE A 72 3.56 -0.48 -2.72
C ILE A 72 3.55 0.62 -3.77
N LEU A 73 2.90 0.34 -4.88
CA LEU A 73 2.74 1.23 -6.02
C LEU A 73 1.37 1.92 -6.01
N GLY A 74 0.33 1.22 -5.64
CA GLY A 74 -1.05 1.69 -5.66
C GLY A 74 -2.07 0.60 -5.47
N GLN A 75 -3.30 0.88 -5.89
CA GLN A 75 -4.42 -0.06 -5.84
C GLN A 75 -5.23 -0.05 -7.12
N VAL A 76 -5.87 -1.17 -7.43
CA VAL A 76 -6.80 -1.27 -8.54
C VAL A 76 -8.05 -0.43 -8.25
N MET A 77 -8.35 0.55 -9.11
CA MET A 77 -9.52 1.42 -8.96
C MET A 77 -10.72 0.96 -9.80
N SER A 78 -10.47 0.36 -10.95
CA SER A 78 -11.52 -0.20 -11.81
C SER A 78 -11.00 -1.39 -12.60
N VAL A 79 -11.90 -2.34 -12.87
CA VAL A 79 -11.57 -3.61 -13.50
C VAL A 79 -12.41 -3.80 -14.76
N GLY A 80 -11.75 -3.99 -15.89
CA GLY A 80 -12.33 -4.49 -17.13
C GLY A 80 -12.12 -6.00 -17.27
N HIS A 81 -12.54 -6.59 -18.38
CA HIS A 81 -12.40 -8.03 -18.60
C HIS A 81 -10.93 -8.47 -18.71
N THR A 82 -10.15 -7.77 -19.51
CA THR A 82 -8.74 -8.09 -19.80
C THR A 82 -7.73 -7.07 -19.27
N THR A 83 -8.21 -5.92 -18.81
CA THR A 83 -7.40 -4.81 -18.32
C THR A 83 -7.95 -4.27 -17.01
N ALA A 84 -7.12 -3.57 -16.23
CA ALA A 84 -7.55 -2.85 -15.05
C ALA A 84 -6.82 -1.51 -14.94
N ARG A 85 -7.45 -0.54 -14.28
CA ARG A 85 -6.82 0.74 -13.94
C ARG A 85 -6.31 0.69 -12.52
N VAL A 86 -5.10 1.17 -12.32
CA VAL A 86 -4.42 1.27 -11.03
C VAL A 86 -4.24 2.73 -10.68
N LEU A 87 -4.69 3.13 -9.50
CA LEU A 87 -4.44 4.44 -8.91
C LEU A 87 -3.12 4.38 -8.16
N LEU A 88 -2.17 5.24 -8.54
CA LEU A 88 -0.86 5.30 -7.90
C LEU A 88 -0.95 6.01 -6.54
N ILE A 89 -0.06 5.66 -5.61
CA ILE A 89 0.00 6.29 -4.28
C ILE A 89 0.34 7.78 -4.33
N SER A 90 0.92 8.25 -5.43
CA SER A 90 1.23 9.67 -5.68
C SER A 90 0.03 10.52 -6.11
N ASP A 91 -1.09 9.90 -6.47
CA ASP A 91 -2.31 10.61 -6.84
C ASP A 91 -2.89 11.38 -5.64
N GLN A 92 -3.36 12.60 -5.84
CA GLN A 92 -3.90 13.46 -4.78
C GLN A 92 -5.17 12.90 -4.12
N SER A 93 -5.90 12.04 -4.82
CA SER A 93 -7.10 11.37 -4.30
C SER A 93 -6.77 10.11 -3.50
N HIS A 94 -5.51 9.64 -3.52
CA HIS A 94 -5.10 8.43 -2.82
C HIS A 94 -4.58 8.74 -1.41
N SER A 95 -5.04 7.95 -0.44
CA SER A 95 -4.55 7.98 0.93
C SER A 95 -4.34 6.56 1.44
N LEU A 96 -3.33 6.37 2.28
CA LEU A 96 -3.06 5.07 2.90
C LEU A 96 -2.53 5.24 4.32
N SER A 97 -2.85 4.27 5.17
CA SER A 97 -2.37 4.22 6.54
C SER A 97 -1.03 3.51 6.61
N LEU A 98 -0.05 4.18 7.20
CA LEU A 98 1.32 3.72 7.34
C LEU A 98 1.70 3.57 8.81
N ARG A 99 2.82 2.90 9.03
CA ARG A 99 3.45 2.71 10.32
C ARG A 99 4.96 2.93 10.17
N ALA A 100 5.54 3.74 11.04
CA ALA A 100 6.99 3.88 11.10
C ALA A 100 7.61 2.59 11.67
N GLU A 101 8.61 2.04 10.98
CA GLU A 101 9.27 0.79 11.38
C GLU A 101 9.98 0.91 12.74
N ARG A 102 10.55 2.09 13.03
CA ARG A 102 11.38 2.33 14.22
C ARG A 102 10.61 2.34 15.54
N ASN A 103 9.41 2.91 15.55
CA ASN A 103 8.67 3.19 16.79
C ASN A 103 7.17 2.88 16.73
N ASP A 104 6.71 2.22 15.67
CA ASP A 104 5.32 1.83 15.45
C ASP A 104 4.31 3.00 15.36
N ILE A 105 4.79 4.24 15.23
CA ILE A 105 3.89 5.40 15.08
C ILE A 105 3.09 5.24 13.78
N ARG A 106 1.76 5.31 13.93
CA ARG A 106 0.82 5.25 12.82
C ARG A 106 0.57 6.63 12.24
N VAL A 107 0.60 6.74 10.93
CA VAL A 107 0.41 7.98 10.19
C VAL A 107 -0.46 7.75 8.97
N LEU A 108 -1.17 8.80 8.56
CA LEU A 108 -1.91 8.79 7.28
C LEU A 108 -1.07 9.52 6.24
N ALA A 109 -0.79 8.87 5.12
CA ALA A 109 -0.12 9.47 3.98
C ALA A 109 -1.11 9.75 2.85
N ARG A 110 -0.88 10.84 2.12
CA ARG A 110 -1.64 11.23 0.94
C ARG A 110 -0.70 11.56 -0.21
N GLY A 111 -1.11 11.21 -1.42
CA GLY A 111 -0.43 11.62 -2.64
C GLY A 111 -0.48 13.15 -2.84
N THR A 112 0.57 13.71 -3.38
CA THR A 112 0.70 15.17 -3.61
C THR A 112 0.47 15.57 -5.06
N GLY A 113 0.38 14.61 -5.99
CA GLY A 113 0.46 14.84 -7.43
C GLY A 113 1.91 14.95 -7.93
N ASP A 114 2.89 14.67 -7.08
CA ASP A 114 4.30 14.51 -7.42
C ASP A 114 4.68 13.05 -7.22
N LEU A 115 5.26 12.42 -8.23
CA LEU A 115 5.67 11.00 -8.20
C LEU A 115 6.74 10.69 -7.14
N GLN A 116 7.43 11.71 -6.66
CA GLN A 116 8.53 11.59 -5.70
C GLN A 116 8.14 11.98 -4.27
N ARG A 117 6.88 12.40 -4.03
CA ARG A 117 6.47 12.97 -2.74
C ARG A 117 5.12 12.49 -2.29
N LEU A 118 5.07 12.07 -1.02
CA LEU A 118 3.86 11.86 -0.23
C LEU A 118 3.87 12.84 0.93
N GLU A 119 2.71 13.29 1.36
CA GLU A 119 2.53 14.13 2.54
C GLU A 119 1.92 13.31 3.67
N LEU A 120 2.53 13.37 4.87
CA LEU A 120 1.96 12.79 6.08
C LEU A 120 0.99 13.79 6.70
N MET A 121 -0.26 13.35 6.90
CA MET A 121 -1.36 14.20 7.33
C MET A 121 -1.49 14.27 8.84
N PHE A 122 -1.87 15.43 9.35
CA PHE A 122 -2.27 15.66 10.75
C PHE A 122 -1.21 15.24 11.78
N ILE A 123 0.07 15.52 11.52
CA ILE A 123 1.18 15.15 12.39
C ILE A 123 1.35 16.19 13.51
N PRO A 124 1.07 15.87 14.77
CA PRO A 124 1.37 16.77 15.90
C PRO A 124 2.85 17.11 15.97
N HIS A 125 3.19 18.33 16.42
CA HIS A 125 4.59 18.76 16.56
C HIS A 125 5.42 17.87 17.51
N SER A 126 4.75 17.23 18.47
CA SER A 126 5.36 16.32 19.45
C SER A 126 5.63 14.93 18.93
N THR A 127 5.18 14.59 17.71
CA THR A 127 5.34 13.23 17.15
C THR A 127 6.80 12.94 16.88
N GLU A 128 7.30 11.81 17.36
CA GLU A 128 8.70 11.38 17.20
C GLU A 128 8.94 10.74 15.83
N LEU A 129 8.87 11.55 14.76
CA LEU A 129 9.25 11.16 13.41
C LEU A 129 10.53 11.89 13.00
N GLU A 130 11.41 11.20 12.31
CA GLU A 130 12.72 11.70 11.88
C GLU A 130 12.94 11.45 10.39
N VAL A 131 13.81 12.27 9.78
CA VAL A 131 14.30 12.02 8.42
C VAL A 131 15.05 10.68 8.39
N GLY A 132 14.71 9.83 7.40
CA GLY A 132 15.25 8.47 7.28
C GLY A 132 14.35 7.38 7.89
N ASP A 133 13.27 7.75 8.61
CA ASP A 133 12.31 6.76 9.10
C ASP A 133 11.64 6.05 7.92
N LYS A 134 11.63 4.73 7.98
CA LYS A 134 10.98 3.86 6.99
C LYS A 134 9.51 3.68 7.34
N LEU A 135 8.67 3.86 6.36
CA LEU A 135 7.22 3.74 6.49
C LEU A 135 6.74 2.48 5.78
N MET A 136 6.04 1.64 6.54
CA MET A 136 5.45 0.40 6.08
C MET A 136 3.93 0.51 6.08
N SER A 137 3.24 -0.31 5.28
CA SER A 137 1.78 -0.40 5.36
C SER A 137 1.34 -0.92 6.73
N SER A 138 0.32 -0.29 7.31
CA SER A 138 -0.17 -0.63 8.66
C SER A 138 -1.22 -1.73 8.70
N GLY A 139 -1.76 -2.13 7.55
CA GLY A 139 -2.90 -3.06 7.47
C GLY A 139 -4.26 -2.44 7.80
N LEU A 140 -4.31 -1.20 8.29
CA LEU A 140 -5.56 -0.51 8.56
C LEU A 140 -6.26 -0.11 7.26
N GLY A 141 -7.60 -0.21 7.27
CA GLY A 141 -8.43 0.06 6.08
C GLY A 141 -8.61 -1.13 5.16
N GLY A 142 -7.92 -2.27 5.40
CA GLY A 142 -8.14 -3.54 4.72
C GLY A 142 -7.69 -3.62 3.26
N VAL A 143 -7.18 -2.52 2.67
CA VAL A 143 -6.71 -2.50 1.27
C VAL A 143 -5.30 -3.06 1.17
N TYR A 144 -4.38 -2.54 1.95
CA TYR A 144 -2.98 -2.97 1.93
C TYR A 144 -2.68 -3.89 3.11
N PRO A 145 -2.08 -5.05 2.88
CA PRO A 145 -1.64 -5.92 3.97
C PRO A 145 -0.51 -5.23 4.75
N GLU A 146 -0.40 -5.56 6.03
CA GLU A 146 0.61 -5.01 6.94
C GLU A 146 2.03 -5.41 6.54
N GLY A 147 2.99 -4.50 6.72
CA GLY A 147 4.42 -4.78 6.67
C GLY A 147 5.06 -4.69 5.29
N TYR A 148 4.40 -4.08 4.30
CA TYR A 148 5.01 -3.81 3.00
C TYR A 148 5.68 -2.43 2.98
N PRO A 149 6.89 -2.28 2.40
CA PRO A 149 7.56 -0.99 2.26
C PRO A 149 6.72 -0.02 1.42
N VAL A 150 6.63 1.23 1.85
CA VAL A 150 5.90 2.27 1.13
C VAL A 150 6.76 3.47 0.82
N ALA A 151 7.37 4.08 1.83
CA ALA A 151 8.12 5.33 1.68
C ALA A 151 9.16 5.51 2.79
N GLU A 152 10.01 6.52 2.60
CA GLU A 152 10.99 7.00 3.58
C GLU A 152 10.77 8.48 3.84
N ILE A 153 10.80 8.90 5.09
CA ILE A 153 10.68 10.32 5.46
C ILE A 153 11.93 11.05 4.99
N ILE A 154 11.73 12.10 4.17
CA ILE A 154 12.80 12.94 3.63
C ILE A 154 12.84 14.33 4.23
N GLU A 155 11.74 14.80 4.82
CA GLU A 155 11.65 16.14 5.39
C GLU A 155 10.68 16.14 6.57
N VAL A 156 11.10 16.79 7.68
CA VAL A 156 10.27 17.05 8.86
C VAL A 156 10.39 18.53 9.20
N ASN A 157 9.32 19.30 9.03
CA ASN A 157 9.26 20.71 9.35
C ASN A 157 8.27 20.94 10.49
N ARG A 158 8.78 21.34 11.66
CA ARG A 158 8.01 21.64 12.88
C ARG A 158 7.85 23.13 13.11
N ASP A 159 7.32 23.83 12.13
CA ASP A 159 7.04 25.26 12.25
C ASP A 159 5.74 25.48 13.06
N GLU A 160 5.87 26.01 14.28
CA GLU A 160 4.76 26.23 15.21
C GLU A 160 3.72 27.26 14.73
N ARG A 161 3.99 27.98 13.64
CA ARG A 161 3.01 28.83 12.98
C ARG A 161 1.86 28.05 12.33
N TYR A 162 2.06 26.76 12.10
CA TYR A 162 1.04 25.85 11.55
C TYR A 162 0.53 24.91 12.64
N GLN A 163 -0.71 24.49 12.51
CA GLN A 163 -1.35 23.59 13.47
C GLN A 163 -0.67 22.21 13.54
N TYR A 164 -0.13 21.74 12.42
CA TYR A 164 0.54 20.45 12.30
C TYR A 164 1.93 20.59 11.71
N ALA A 165 2.83 19.68 12.07
CA ALA A 165 4.11 19.55 11.42
C ALA A 165 3.92 19.10 9.96
N ARG A 166 4.74 19.63 9.05
CA ARG A 166 4.79 19.20 7.67
C ARG A 166 5.84 18.10 7.54
N VAL A 167 5.40 16.90 7.18
CA VAL A 167 6.28 15.76 7.00
C VAL A 167 6.09 15.22 5.59
N THR A 168 7.20 15.15 4.87
CA THR A 168 7.24 14.66 3.48
C THR A 168 7.99 13.35 3.43
N ALA A 169 7.45 12.38 2.71
CA ALA A 169 8.08 11.09 2.46
C ALA A 169 8.24 10.85 0.95
N ARG A 170 9.27 10.08 0.59
CA ARG A 170 9.53 9.64 -0.78
C ARG A 170 9.13 8.18 -0.93
N PRO A 171 8.28 7.84 -1.92
CA PRO A 171 7.96 6.46 -2.23
C PRO A 171 9.19 5.61 -2.54
N TYR A 172 9.20 4.35 -2.08
CA TYR A 172 10.19 3.36 -2.51
C TYR A 172 9.92 2.88 -3.93
N ALA A 173 8.65 2.71 -4.30
CA ALA A 173 8.25 2.33 -5.65
C ALA A 173 8.69 3.38 -6.69
N GLN A 174 9.22 2.92 -7.82
CA GLN A 174 9.67 3.79 -8.90
C GLN A 174 8.50 4.18 -9.80
N LEU A 175 7.65 5.12 -9.35
CA LEU A 175 6.41 5.51 -10.00
C LEU A 175 6.60 6.12 -11.40
N ASP A 176 7.80 6.58 -11.73
CA ASP A 176 8.18 7.21 -13.00
C ASP A 176 8.70 6.21 -14.07
N ARG A 177 9.02 4.97 -13.67
CA ARG A 177 9.72 4.00 -14.54
C ARG A 177 9.11 2.60 -14.52
N ILE A 178 7.84 2.49 -14.20
CA ILE A 178 7.18 1.22 -14.02
C ILE A 178 6.91 0.56 -15.38
N ARG A 179 7.32 -0.70 -15.53
CA ARG A 179 6.95 -1.56 -16.66
C ARG A 179 6.14 -2.76 -16.22
N THR A 180 6.61 -3.42 -15.18
CA THR A 180 6.01 -4.63 -14.63
C THR A 180 5.59 -4.37 -13.20
N VAL A 181 4.42 -4.83 -12.85
CA VAL A 181 3.85 -4.74 -11.50
C VAL A 181 3.45 -6.12 -10.99
N LEU A 182 3.28 -6.23 -9.68
CA LEU A 182 2.80 -7.42 -9.01
C LEU A 182 1.43 -7.13 -8.39
N LEU A 183 0.45 -7.87 -8.81
CA LEU A 183 -0.86 -7.93 -8.16
C LEU A 183 -0.78 -8.87 -6.97
N LEU A 184 -1.29 -8.44 -5.82
CA LEU A 184 -1.26 -9.20 -4.57
C LEU A 184 -2.67 -9.63 -4.17
N TRP A 185 -2.84 -10.89 -3.79
CA TRP A 185 -4.03 -11.42 -3.12
C TRP A 185 -3.70 -11.61 -1.64
N PRO A 186 -4.08 -10.67 -0.76
CA PRO A 186 -3.88 -10.84 0.69
C PRO A 186 -4.72 -12.01 1.22
N PRO A 187 -4.28 -12.73 2.25
CA PRO A 187 -5.01 -13.85 2.82
C PRO A 187 -6.43 -13.52 3.29
N SER A 188 -6.65 -12.29 3.74
CA SER A 188 -7.94 -11.79 4.23
C SER A 188 -8.91 -11.32 3.13
N ALA A 189 -8.50 -11.30 1.87
CA ALA A 189 -9.37 -10.89 0.77
C ALA A 189 -10.38 -11.99 0.34
N VAL A 190 -10.30 -13.18 0.93
CA VAL A 190 -11.14 -14.33 0.57
C VAL A 190 -12.52 -14.32 1.25
N GLU A 191 -12.73 -13.45 2.26
CA GLU A 191 -13.99 -13.41 3.04
C GLU A 191 -14.52 -11.99 3.24
N GLN A 192 -14.75 -11.23 2.19
CA GLN A 192 -15.73 -10.14 2.31
C GLN A 192 -17.05 -10.63 1.73
N PRO A 193 -18.11 -10.77 2.55
CA PRO A 193 -19.43 -11.00 2.00
C PRO A 193 -19.79 -9.80 1.11
N VAL A 194 -20.17 -10.09 -0.12
CA VAL A 194 -20.81 -9.12 -0.98
C VAL A 194 -22.09 -8.69 -0.24
N TYR A 195 -22.09 -7.50 0.32
CA TYR A 195 -23.34 -6.87 0.71
C TYR A 195 -24.02 -6.48 -0.61
N ASP A 196 -24.92 -7.32 -1.06
CA ASP A 196 -25.90 -6.93 -2.05
C ASP A 196 -26.64 -5.71 -1.48
N ASP A 197 -26.64 -4.63 -2.23
CA ASP A 197 -27.43 -3.45 -1.95
C ASP A 197 -28.88 -3.90 -1.76
N VAL A 198 -29.35 -3.89 -0.51
CA VAL A 198 -30.75 -4.09 -0.19
C VAL A 198 -31.49 -2.90 -0.78
N GLU A 199 -32.13 -3.11 -1.91
CA GLU A 199 -33.15 -2.19 -2.43
C GLU A 199 -34.15 -1.93 -1.30
N VAL A 200 -34.10 -0.71 -0.77
CA VAL A 200 -35.14 -0.22 0.14
C VAL A 200 -36.39 -0.02 -0.72
N ASP A 201 -37.28 -0.96 -0.63
CA ASP A 201 -38.59 -0.90 -1.23
C ASP A 201 -39.39 0.26 -0.59
N GLU A 202 -39.39 1.43 -1.23
CA GLU A 202 -40.31 2.53 -0.93
C GLU A 202 -41.69 2.19 -1.41
N ASN A 203 -42.44 1.39 -0.64
CA ASN A 203 -43.87 1.31 -0.77
C ASN A 203 -44.48 0.83 0.56
N VAL A 204 -44.81 1.77 1.43
CA VAL A 204 -45.92 1.60 2.39
C VAL A 204 -46.74 2.90 2.41
N ASP A 205 -47.95 2.79 1.97
CA ASP A 205 -49.05 3.77 2.07
C ASP A 205 -49.28 4.33 3.49
#